data_779c36b959243467fb0f08f71ba8d80c
#
_entry.id   779c36b959243467fb0f08f71ba8d80c
#
_cell.length_a   1.000
_cell.length_b   1.000
_cell.length_c   1.000
_cell.angle_alpha   90.00
_cell.angle_beta   90.00
_cell.angle_gamma   90.00
#
_symmetry.space_group_name_H-M   'P 1'
#
loop_
_entity.id
_entity.type
_entity.pdbx_description
1 polymer ?
#
loop_
_entity_poly.entity_id
_entity_poly.type
_entity_poly.pdbx_seq_one_letter_code
_entity_poly.pdbx_strand_id
1 'polypeptide(L)'
;MMSNKKAINILLAEDQTMLRNALATILDLEDNLQVVHSCATGKLALEYMQSDDGAKVDIVLSDIEMPDMTGLELAQHLFEAKARSNTIILTTFARSGYLRRAMDSGVKGYLLKDSPSHELIAAIHKVHQGGAAIAPELMVGSWMEKDPLTDKERRALRLAKDGLSTEDIASKLFLSTGTVRNYLSSASNKLNAKNRIEAARIAHQNGWL
;
A
#
# COMPACT_ATOMS: atom_id res chain seq x y z
N MET A 1 31.03 -17.60 19.06
CA MET A 1 30.37 -18.19 17.88
C MET A 1 29.31 -17.20 17.39
N MET A 2 29.62 -16.40 16.40
CA MET A 2 28.61 -15.55 15.75
C MET A 2 27.65 -16.46 15.01
N SER A 3 26.41 -16.52 15.45
CA SER A 3 25.34 -17.20 14.75
C SER A 3 25.18 -16.50 13.39
N ASN A 4 25.48 -17.19 12.30
CA ASN A 4 25.28 -16.71 10.94
C ASN A 4 23.76 -16.67 10.68
N LYS A 5 23.04 -15.71 11.29
CA LYS A 5 21.63 -15.48 10.99
C LYS A 5 21.57 -14.94 9.58
N LYS A 6 20.92 -15.68 8.69
CA LYS A 6 20.61 -15.23 7.34
C LYS A 6 19.95 -13.85 7.40
N ALA A 7 20.44 -12.90 6.64
CA ALA A 7 19.84 -11.57 6.58
C ALA A 7 18.38 -11.67 6.07
N ILE A 8 17.52 -10.80 6.57
CA ILE A 8 16.14 -10.64 6.12
C ILE A 8 16.16 -9.82 4.82
N ASN A 9 15.72 -10.41 3.73
CA ASN A 9 15.69 -9.77 2.43
C ASN A 9 14.45 -8.88 2.31
N ILE A 10 14.66 -7.60 2.04
CA ILE A 10 13.61 -6.58 1.98
C ILE A 10 13.48 -6.05 0.54
N LEU A 11 12.26 -6.04 0.02
CA LEU A 11 11.86 -5.23 -1.13
C LEU A 11 11.26 -3.92 -0.61
N LEU A 12 11.81 -2.78 -1.03
CA LEU A 12 11.35 -1.44 -0.65
C LEU A 12 10.63 -0.78 -1.83
N ALA A 13 9.34 -0.44 -1.65
CA ALA A 13 8.53 0.30 -2.62
C ALA A 13 8.13 1.66 -2.04
N GLU A 14 8.67 2.75 -2.62
CA GLU A 14 8.48 4.13 -2.15
C GLU A 14 8.70 5.07 -3.34
N ASP A 15 7.74 5.94 -3.64
CA ASP A 15 7.82 6.83 -4.80
C ASP A 15 8.74 8.03 -4.56
N GLN A 16 8.86 8.50 -3.33
CA GLN A 16 9.74 9.61 -2.97
C GLN A 16 11.22 9.17 -2.94
N THR A 17 11.97 9.56 -3.95
CA THR A 17 13.36 9.12 -4.14
C THR A 17 14.26 9.37 -2.93
N MET A 18 14.15 10.55 -2.28
CA MET A 18 14.97 10.86 -1.11
C MET A 18 14.64 9.92 0.05
N LEU A 19 13.37 9.70 0.33
CA LEU A 19 12.92 8.82 1.41
C LEU A 19 13.29 7.37 1.13
N ARG A 20 13.09 6.90 -0.10
CA ARG A 20 13.49 5.56 -0.54
C ARG A 20 14.97 5.29 -0.29
N ASN A 21 15.84 6.23 -0.69
CA ASN A 21 17.28 6.10 -0.48
C ASN A 21 17.67 6.15 1.00
N ALA A 22 17.04 7.03 1.78
CA ALA A 22 17.29 7.11 3.22
C ALA A 22 16.88 5.82 3.94
N LEU A 23 15.69 5.30 3.65
CA LEU A 23 15.21 4.03 4.23
C LEU A 23 16.13 2.86 3.86
N ALA A 24 16.50 2.75 2.58
CA ALA A 24 17.44 1.70 2.15
C ALA A 24 18.76 1.78 2.92
N THR A 25 19.35 2.99 3.02
CA THR A 25 20.59 3.19 3.78
C THR A 25 20.45 2.82 5.25
N ILE A 26 19.36 3.25 5.90
CA ILE A 26 19.14 2.95 7.33
C ILE A 26 18.99 1.43 7.57
N LEU A 27 18.24 0.76 6.68
CA LEU A 27 18.03 -0.69 6.80
C LEU A 27 19.30 -1.49 6.53
N ASP A 28 20.11 -1.08 5.54
CA ASP A 28 21.38 -1.75 5.20
C ASP A 28 22.50 -1.51 6.23
N LEU A 29 22.33 -0.55 7.18
CA LEU A 29 23.24 -0.40 8.32
C LEU A 29 23.06 -1.51 9.38
N GLU A 30 21.95 -2.23 9.35
CA GLU A 30 21.69 -3.33 10.28
C GLU A 30 22.27 -4.64 9.72
N ASP A 31 23.16 -5.28 10.44
CA ASP A 31 23.91 -6.50 10.01
C ASP A 31 23.00 -7.65 9.53
N ASN A 32 21.74 -7.67 9.94
CA ASN A 32 20.77 -8.74 9.68
C ASN A 32 19.59 -8.33 8.79
N LEU A 33 19.65 -7.17 8.18
CA LEU A 33 18.69 -6.69 7.17
C LEU A 33 19.44 -6.43 5.85
N GLN A 34 18.76 -6.63 4.74
CA GLN A 34 19.28 -6.32 3.41
C GLN A 34 18.16 -5.84 2.48
N VAL A 35 18.32 -4.65 1.92
CA VAL A 35 17.43 -4.18 0.85
C VAL A 35 17.90 -4.77 -0.47
N VAL A 36 17.26 -5.87 -0.89
CA VAL A 36 17.65 -6.59 -2.13
C VAL A 36 17.13 -5.92 -3.38
N HIS A 37 16.08 -5.12 -3.26
CA HIS A 37 15.55 -4.31 -4.37
C HIS A 37 14.81 -3.10 -3.83
N SER A 38 14.86 -1.98 -4.58
CA SER A 38 14.05 -0.80 -4.30
C SER A 38 13.44 -0.23 -5.57
N CYS A 39 12.18 0.20 -5.52
CA CYS A 39 11.46 0.70 -6.69
C CYS A 39 10.49 1.83 -6.32
N ALA A 40 10.02 2.56 -7.33
CA ALA A 40 9.21 3.76 -7.15
C ALA A 40 7.70 3.53 -7.28
N THR A 41 7.25 2.33 -7.66
CA THR A 41 5.83 2.05 -7.86
C THR A 41 5.48 0.64 -7.41
N GLY A 42 4.21 0.45 -7.01
CA GLY A 42 3.73 -0.89 -6.68
C GLY A 42 3.75 -1.86 -7.86
N LYS A 43 3.62 -1.32 -9.09
CA LYS A 43 3.71 -2.14 -10.31
C LYS A 43 5.10 -2.74 -10.48
N LEU A 44 6.15 -1.92 -10.37
CA LEU A 44 7.54 -2.40 -10.43
C LEU A 44 7.85 -3.39 -9.30
N ALA A 45 7.31 -3.14 -8.10
CA ALA A 45 7.41 -4.08 -6.98
C ALA A 45 6.77 -5.43 -7.31
N LEU A 46 5.57 -5.42 -7.88
CA LEU A 46 4.87 -6.65 -8.26
C LEU A 46 5.62 -7.42 -9.35
N GLU A 47 6.15 -6.72 -10.38
CA GLU A 47 6.96 -7.32 -11.43
C GLU A 47 8.22 -8.00 -10.86
N TYR A 48 8.92 -7.35 -9.91
CA TYR A 48 10.06 -7.94 -9.23
C TYR A 48 9.66 -9.18 -8.41
N MET A 49 8.55 -9.11 -7.64
CA MET A 49 8.06 -10.23 -6.84
C MET A 49 7.66 -11.46 -7.68
N GLN A 50 7.38 -11.29 -8.96
CA GLN A 50 7.09 -12.39 -9.89
C GLN A 50 8.35 -13.03 -10.50
N SER A 51 9.53 -12.50 -10.24
CA SER A 51 10.82 -13.05 -10.69
C SER A 51 11.38 -14.11 -9.72
N ASP A 52 12.40 -14.83 -10.16
CA ASP A 52 13.12 -15.80 -9.31
C ASP A 52 13.78 -15.13 -8.09
N ASP A 53 14.22 -13.87 -8.21
CA ASP A 53 14.77 -13.12 -7.10
C ASP A 53 13.68 -12.63 -6.13
N GLY A 54 12.49 -12.34 -6.63
CA GLY A 54 11.32 -12.02 -5.81
C GLY A 54 10.94 -13.15 -4.85
N ALA A 55 11.15 -14.40 -5.25
CA ALA A 55 10.92 -15.56 -4.37
C ALA A 55 11.84 -15.62 -3.12
N LYS A 56 12.92 -14.83 -3.11
CA LYS A 56 13.87 -14.73 -1.99
C LYS A 56 13.53 -13.60 -1.01
N VAL A 57 12.55 -12.75 -1.33
CA VAL A 57 12.10 -11.63 -0.49
C VAL A 57 11.35 -12.18 0.73
N ASP A 58 11.75 -11.74 1.90
CA ASP A 58 11.11 -12.10 3.17
C ASP A 58 10.07 -11.05 3.58
N ILE A 59 10.40 -9.75 3.35
CA ILE A 59 9.55 -8.60 3.71
C ILE A 59 9.37 -7.68 2.50
N VAL A 60 8.14 -7.31 2.21
CA VAL A 60 7.80 -6.19 1.31
C VAL A 60 7.45 -4.98 2.17
N LEU A 61 8.28 -3.96 2.14
CA LEU A 61 8.07 -2.68 2.81
C LEU A 61 7.56 -1.68 1.78
N SER A 62 6.34 -1.20 1.94
CA SER A 62 5.68 -0.40 0.90
C SER A 62 5.00 0.85 1.45
N ASP A 63 5.16 1.97 0.75
CA ASP A 63 4.23 3.10 0.90
C ASP A 63 2.83 2.72 0.43
N ILE A 64 1.82 3.47 0.86
CA ILE A 64 0.44 3.34 0.37
C ILE A 64 0.28 4.08 -0.96
N GLU A 65 0.62 5.37 -0.99
CA GLU A 65 0.29 6.27 -2.09
C GLU A 65 1.43 6.30 -3.13
N MET A 66 1.41 5.36 -4.05
CA MET A 66 2.38 5.30 -5.17
C MET A 66 1.66 5.41 -6.52
N PRO A 67 2.34 5.92 -7.57
CA PRO A 67 1.83 5.90 -8.93
C PRO A 67 1.52 4.49 -9.44
N ASP A 68 0.61 4.37 -10.40
CA ASP A 68 0.17 3.17 -11.12
C ASP A 68 -0.48 2.10 -10.25
N MET A 69 0.12 1.72 -9.13
CA MET A 69 -0.40 0.73 -8.18
C MET A 69 -0.06 1.16 -6.76
N THR A 70 -1.06 1.23 -5.91
CA THR A 70 -0.88 1.53 -4.47
C THR A 70 -0.27 0.36 -3.71
N GLY A 71 0.36 0.63 -2.56
CA GLY A 71 0.88 -0.42 -1.68
C GLY A 71 -0.20 -1.37 -1.16
N LEU A 72 -1.44 -0.92 -1.02
CA LEU A 72 -2.57 -1.79 -0.65
C LEU A 72 -2.99 -2.72 -1.79
N GLU A 73 -2.97 -2.23 -3.03
CA GLU A 73 -3.21 -3.08 -4.21
C GLU A 73 -2.08 -4.10 -4.39
N LEU A 74 -0.83 -3.68 -4.18
CA LEU A 74 0.31 -4.59 -4.15
C LEU A 74 0.14 -5.68 -3.08
N ALA A 75 -0.19 -5.31 -1.85
CA ALA A 75 -0.43 -6.25 -0.75
C ALA A 75 -1.54 -7.25 -1.10
N GLN A 76 -2.65 -6.79 -1.70
CA GLN A 76 -3.73 -7.63 -2.16
C GLN A 76 -3.27 -8.67 -3.19
N HIS A 77 -2.53 -8.22 -4.21
CA HIS A 77 -2.00 -9.15 -5.24
C HIS A 77 -1.07 -10.20 -4.63
N LEU A 78 -0.20 -9.82 -3.70
CA LEU A 78 0.71 -10.75 -3.02
C LEU A 78 -0.05 -11.75 -2.14
N PHE A 79 -1.09 -11.29 -1.45
CA PHE A 79 -1.95 -12.14 -0.62
C PHE A 79 -2.72 -13.16 -1.46
N GLU A 80 -3.34 -12.74 -2.57
CA GLU A 80 -4.06 -13.61 -3.51
C GLU A 80 -3.13 -14.63 -4.17
N ALA A 81 -1.91 -14.22 -4.51
CA ALA A 81 -0.87 -15.10 -5.05
C ALA A 81 -0.24 -16.03 -3.99
N LYS A 82 -0.63 -15.90 -2.70
CA LYS A 82 -0.05 -16.65 -1.58
C LYS A 82 1.48 -16.50 -1.52
N ALA A 83 1.99 -15.30 -1.76
CA ALA A 83 3.41 -15.01 -1.66
C ALA A 83 3.93 -15.36 -0.26
N ARG A 84 5.18 -15.85 -0.17
CA ARG A 84 5.81 -16.20 1.11
C ARG A 84 6.22 -14.99 1.93
N SER A 85 6.44 -13.86 1.27
CA SER A 85 6.82 -12.60 1.91
C SER A 85 5.67 -12.03 2.74
N ASN A 86 6.01 -11.39 3.85
CA ASN A 86 5.07 -10.60 4.61
C ASN A 86 5.13 -9.13 4.17
N THR A 87 3.99 -8.45 4.14
CA THR A 87 3.92 -7.03 3.77
C THR A 87 3.83 -6.15 5.01
N ILE A 88 4.64 -5.09 5.02
CA ILE A 88 4.60 -3.97 5.98
C ILE A 88 4.28 -2.71 5.19
N ILE A 89 3.26 -1.98 5.63
CA ILE A 89 2.88 -0.70 5.06
C ILE A 89 3.48 0.44 5.88
N LEU A 90 4.07 1.42 5.20
CA LEU A 90 4.43 2.72 5.76
C LEU A 90 3.46 3.78 5.27
N THR A 91 3.01 4.67 6.15
CA THR A 91 2.08 5.73 5.80
C THR A 91 2.41 7.04 6.53
N THR A 92 2.13 8.17 5.91
CA THR A 92 2.21 9.48 6.57
C THR A 92 0.95 9.82 7.35
N PHE A 93 -0.17 9.14 7.12
CA PHE A 93 -1.47 9.49 7.69
C PHE A 93 -2.18 8.29 8.32
N ALA A 94 -2.67 8.52 9.55
CA ALA A 94 -3.53 7.58 10.27
C ALA A 94 -4.97 7.62 9.74
N ARG A 95 -5.21 7.12 8.50
CA ARG A 95 -6.57 7.01 7.96
C ARG A 95 -7.15 5.63 8.27
N SER A 96 -8.27 5.60 8.97
CA SER A 96 -8.91 4.36 9.43
C SER A 96 -9.25 3.38 8.31
N GLY A 97 -9.68 3.87 7.15
CA GLY A 97 -10.00 3.05 6.00
C GLY A 97 -8.80 2.31 5.40
N TYR A 98 -7.62 2.90 5.46
CA TYR A 98 -6.39 2.23 5.00
C TYR A 98 -5.99 1.07 5.90
N LEU A 99 -6.06 1.23 7.22
CA LEU A 99 -5.71 0.15 8.14
C LEU A 99 -6.60 -1.07 7.93
N ARG A 100 -7.92 -0.87 7.85
CA ARG A 100 -8.85 -1.98 7.60
C ARG A 100 -8.55 -2.71 6.30
N ARG A 101 -8.37 -1.97 5.20
CA ARG A 101 -8.02 -2.56 3.89
C ARG A 101 -6.68 -3.30 3.93
N ALA A 102 -5.69 -2.74 4.65
CA ALA A 102 -4.41 -3.40 4.86
C ALA A 102 -4.58 -4.76 5.56
N MET A 103 -5.38 -4.79 6.63
CA MET A 103 -5.65 -6.04 7.35
C MET A 103 -6.40 -7.07 6.48
N ASP A 104 -7.42 -6.63 5.72
CA ASP A 104 -8.18 -7.47 4.80
C ASP A 104 -7.28 -8.04 3.67
N SER A 105 -6.21 -7.31 3.30
CA SER A 105 -5.19 -7.74 2.33
C SER A 105 -4.02 -8.53 2.95
N GLY A 106 -4.15 -8.99 4.20
CA GLY A 106 -3.15 -9.83 4.86
C GLY A 106 -1.86 -9.12 5.28
N VAL A 107 -1.84 -7.79 5.30
CA VAL A 107 -0.70 -6.99 5.79
C VAL A 107 -0.39 -7.33 7.24
N LYS A 108 0.88 -7.53 7.57
CA LYS A 108 1.34 -7.89 8.92
C LYS A 108 1.96 -6.73 9.69
N GLY A 109 2.38 -5.66 9.00
CA GLY A 109 2.91 -4.46 9.61
C GLY A 109 2.22 -3.21 9.06
N TYR A 110 1.90 -2.24 9.95
CA TYR A 110 1.31 -0.98 9.55
C TYR A 110 1.85 0.14 10.46
N LEU A 111 2.73 0.99 9.91
CA LEU A 111 3.54 1.94 10.67
C LEU A 111 3.45 3.34 10.07
N LEU A 112 3.76 4.33 10.90
CA LEU A 112 3.90 5.71 10.44
C LEU A 112 5.31 5.98 9.91
N LYS A 113 5.42 6.78 8.83
CA LYS A 113 6.72 7.17 8.23
C LYS A 113 7.54 8.11 9.12
N ASP A 114 6.92 8.77 10.08
CA ASP A 114 7.55 9.65 11.08
C ASP A 114 7.94 8.92 12.37
N SER A 115 7.65 7.61 12.47
CA SER A 115 8.13 6.79 13.58
C SER A 115 9.66 6.69 13.60
N PRO A 116 10.27 6.60 14.78
CA PRO A 116 11.71 6.37 14.91
C PRO A 116 12.17 5.11 14.17
N SER A 117 13.35 5.16 13.53
CA SER A 117 13.88 4.04 12.75
C SER A 117 13.99 2.72 13.52
N HIS A 118 14.29 2.76 14.83
CA HIS A 118 14.35 1.56 15.65
C HIS A 118 13.00 0.84 15.79
N GLU A 119 11.88 1.55 15.70
CA GLU A 119 10.54 0.95 15.71
C GLU A 119 10.26 0.21 14.40
N LEU A 120 10.68 0.78 13.26
CA LEU A 120 10.61 0.10 11.97
C LEU A 120 11.44 -1.18 11.96
N ILE A 121 12.68 -1.12 12.45
CA ILE A 121 13.58 -2.28 12.56
C ILE A 121 12.95 -3.36 13.46
N ALA A 122 12.43 -2.98 14.62
CA ALA A 122 11.76 -3.91 15.53
C ALA A 122 10.51 -4.54 14.88
N ALA A 123 9.74 -3.75 14.13
CA ALA A 123 8.57 -4.23 13.41
C ALA A 123 8.93 -5.24 12.30
N ILE A 124 10.00 -4.99 11.54
CA ILE A 124 10.50 -5.92 10.51
C ILE A 124 10.85 -7.27 11.15
N HIS A 125 11.60 -7.25 12.26
CA HIS A 125 11.94 -8.49 12.98
C HIS A 125 10.70 -9.22 13.51
N LYS A 126 9.76 -8.49 14.12
CA LYS A 126 8.53 -9.07 14.65
C LYS A 126 7.69 -9.73 13.56
N VAL A 127 7.52 -9.04 12.42
CA VAL A 127 6.75 -9.54 11.27
C VAL A 127 7.45 -10.73 10.63
N HIS A 128 8.77 -10.69 10.47
CA HIS A 128 9.55 -11.82 9.95
C HIS A 128 9.43 -13.08 10.84
N GLN A 129 9.27 -12.93 12.15
CA GLN A 129 9.03 -14.01 13.10
C GLN A 129 7.57 -14.50 13.11
N GLY A 130 6.72 -13.98 12.22
CA GLY A 130 5.30 -14.37 12.11
C GLY A 130 4.34 -13.56 12.99
N GLY A 131 4.83 -12.55 13.72
CA GLY A 131 4.01 -11.63 14.50
C GLY A 131 3.35 -10.55 13.62
N ALA A 132 2.61 -9.64 14.26
CA ALA A 132 2.06 -8.44 13.65
C ALA A 132 2.59 -7.18 14.36
N ALA A 133 2.83 -6.11 13.60
CA ALA A 133 3.32 -4.82 14.09
C ALA A 133 2.43 -3.70 13.57
N ILE A 134 1.51 -3.22 14.40
CA ILE A 134 0.61 -2.12 14.06
C ILE A 134 0.87 -0.99 15.06
N ALA A 135 1.16 0.21 14.55
CA ALA A 135 1.35 1.38 15.40
C ALA A 135 0.05 1.69 16.17
N PRO A 136 0.10 1.86 17.50
CA PRO A 136 -1.08 2.07 18.34
C PRO A 136 -1.93 3.28 17.88
N GLU A 137 -1.30 4.33 17.39
CA GLU A 137 -1.94 5.55 16.92
C GLU A 137 -2.87 5.28 15.72
N LEU A 138 -2.57 4.24 14.94
CA LEU A 138 -3.35 3.84 13.77
C LEU A 138 -4.57 2.98 14.14
N MET A 139 -4.59 2.42 15.33
CA MET A 139 -5.73 1.63 15.82
C MET A 139 -6.89 2.51 16.30
N VAL A 140 -6.59 3.75 16.70
CA VAL A 140 -7.61 4.72 17.17
C VAL A 140 -8.41 5.20 15.97
N GLY A 141 -9.68 4.80 15.87
CA GLY A 141 -10.58 5.17 14.76
C GLY A 141 -10.77 4.10 13.67
N SER A 142 -10.02 2.99 13.70
CA SER A 142 -10.14 1.92 12.68
C SER A 142 -11.49 1.16 12.71
N TRP A 143 -12.31 1.39 13.71
CA TRP A 143 -13.65 0.78 13.89
C TRP A 143 -14.78 1.59 13.22
N MET A 144 -14.46 2.73 12.58
CA MET A 144 -15.43 3.54 11.87
C MET A 144 -15.67 2.98 10.46
N GLU A 145 -16.68 3.43 9.81
CA GLU A 145 -17.39 2.98 8.61
C GLU A 145 -16.65 2.03 7.63
N LYS A 146 -17.36 0.97 7.24
CA LYS A 146 -16.90 0.04 6.19
C LYS A 146 -16.82 0.78 4.85
N ASP A 147 -15.71 0.61 4.12
CA ASP A 147 -15.56 1.11 2.75
C ASP A 147 -16.71 0.59 1.85
N PRO A 148 -17.57 1.46 1.32
CA PRO A 148 -18.70 1.04 0.49
C PRO A 148 -18.31 0.83 -0.98
N LEU A 149 -17.08 1.21 -1.37
CA LEU A 149 -16.65 1.21 -2.77
C LEU A 149 -16.13 -0.15 -3.20
N THR A 150 -16.45 -0.53 -4.43
CA THR A 150 -15.78 -1.64 -5.13
C THR A 150 -14.42 -1.18 -5.68
N ASP A 151 -13.52 -2.12 -5.98
CA ASP A 151 -12.20 -1.81 -6.56
C ASP A 151 -12.31 -1.03 -7.88
N LYS A 152 -13.30 -1.35 -8.72
CA LYS A 152 -13.54 -0.66 -10.00
C LYS A 152 -13.99 0.77 -9.79
N GLU A 153 -14.91 1.01 -8.86
CA GLU A 153 -15.36 2.34 -8.46
C GLU A 153 -14.21 3.17 -7.89
N ARG A 154 -13.41 2.57 -7.05
CA ARG A 154 -12.24 3.19 -6.40
C ARG A 154 -11.19 3.61 -7.42
N ARG A 155 -10.83 2.73 -8.36
CA ARG A 155 -9.90 3.07 -9.45
C ARG A 155 -10.41 4.23 -10.31
N ALA A 156 -11.67 4.20 -10.70
CA ALA A 156 -12.27 5.28 -11.48
C ALA A 156 -12.30 6.60 -10.70
N LEU A 157 -12.65 6.55 -9.42
CA LEU A 157 -12.75 7.73 -8.56
C LEU A 157 -11.37 8.33 -8.23
N ARG A 158 -10.32 7.52 -8.10
CA ARG A 158 -8.93 7.97 -7.93
C ARG A 158 -8.47 8.79 -9.13
N LEU A 159 -8.68 8.29 -10.34
CA LEU A 159 -8.34 9.03 -11.56
C LEU A 159 -9.16 10.32 -11.72
N ALA A 160 -10.43 10.30 -11.29
CA ALA A 160 -11.26 11.50 -11.25
C ALA A 160 -10.76 12.54 -10.23
N LYS A 161 -10.22 12.11 -9.08
CA LYS A 161 -9.55 12.97 -8.09
C LYS A 161 -8.35 13.68 -8.72
N ASP A 162 -7.60 12.99 -9.57
CA ASP A 162 -6.42 13.53 -10.26
C ASP A 162 -6.78 14.43 -11.45
N GLY A 163 -8.08 14.74 -11.62
CA GLY A 163 -8.57 15.70 -12.60
C GLY A 163 -8.84 15.13 -14.01
N LEU A 164 -8.72 13.81 -14.21
CA LEU A 164 -8.91 13.20 -15.52
C LEU A 164 -10.38 13.31 -15.98
N SER A 165 -10.54 13.50 -17.31
CA SER A 165 -11.86 13.41 -17.95
C SER A 165 -12.40 11.97 -17.96
N THR A 166 -13.70 11.81 -18.20
CA THR A 166 -14.29 10.46 -18.32
C THR A 166 -13.68 9.66 -19.48
N GLU A 167 -13.32 10.34 -20.54
CA GLU A 167 -12.67 9.81 -21.75
C GLU A 167 -11.25 9.31 -21.42
N ASP A 168 -10.48 10.11 -20.69
CA ASP A 168 -9.11 9.74 -20.26
C ASP A 168 -9.12 8.56 -19.28
N ILE A 169 -10.07 8.57 -18.32
CA ILE A 169 -10.27 7.46 -17.40
C ILE A 169 -10.62 6.17 -18.16
N ALA A 170 -11.54 6.26 -19.13
CA ALA A 170 -11.93 5.12 -19.94
C ALA A 170 -10.74 4.54 -20.72
N SER A 171 -9.91 5.40 -21.31
CA SER A 171 -8.69 5.01 -22.00
C SER A 171 -7.69 4.32 -21.06
N LYS A 172 -7.41 4.93 -19.90
CA LYS A 172 -6.47 4.36 -18.91
C LYS A 172 -6.91 3.02 -18.31
N LEU A 173 -8.22 2.83 -18.14
CA LEU A 173 -8.76 1.61 -17.56
C LEU A 173 -9.17 0.56 -18.61
N PHE A 174 -8.99 0.85 -19.89
CA PHE A 174 -9.43 -0.01 -21.01
C PHE A 174 -10.93 -0.33 -20.93
N LEU A 175 -11.77 0.69 -20.67
CA LEU A 175 -13.21 0.61 -20.50
C LEU A 175 -13.95 1.54 -21.47
N SER A 176 -15.26 1.35 -21.61
CA SER A 176 -16.11 2.34 -22.29
C SER A 176 -16.36 3.56 -21.39
N THR A 177 -16.59 4.72 -21.98
CA THR A 177 -16.98 5.95 -21.24
C THR A 177 -18.29 5.76 -20.47
N GLY A 178 -19.22 4.95 -21.00
CA GLY A 178 -20.46 4.57 -20.32
C GLY A 178 -20.20 3.78 -19.04
N THR A 179 -19.26 2.82 -19.08
CA THR A 179 -18.86 2.03 -17.90
C THR A 179 -18.25 2.92 -16.84
N VAL A 180 -17.36 3.85 -17.23
CA VAL A 180 -16.74 4.79 -16.29
C VAL A 180 -17.78 5.71 -15.64
N ARG A 181 -18.73 6.26 -16.42
CA ARG A 181 -19.84 7.06 -15.86
C ARG A 181 -20.65 6.27 -14.84
N ASN A 182 -20.94 5.01 -15.11
CA ASN A 182 -21.67 4.15 -14.18
C ASN A 182 -20.88 3.96 -12.87
N TYR A 183 -19.56 3.70 -12.92
CA TYR A 183 -18.75 3.56 -11.72
C TYR A 183 -18.69 4.85 -10.90
N LEU A 184 -18.49 6.01 -11.56
CA LEU A 184 -18.45 7.31 -10.88
C LEU A 184 -19.80 7.68 -10.27
N SER A 185 -20.90 7.41 -10.96
CA SER A 185 -22.26 7.64 -10.46
C SER A 185 -22.59 6.73 -9.27
N SER A 186 -22.28 5.43 -9.38
CA SER A 186 -22.48 4.47 -8.30
C SER A 186 -21.66 4.85 -7.06
N ALA A 187 -20.39 5.24 -7.23
CA ALA A 187 -19.55 5.71 -6.14
C ALA A 187 -20.12 6.97 -5.48
N SER A 188 -20.57 7.95 -6.27
CA SER A 188 -21.20 9.17 -5.74
C SER A 188 -22.46 8.85 -4.92
N ASN A 189 -23.30 7.95 -5.39
CA ASN A 189 -24.52 7.54 -4.67
C ASN A 189 -24.18 6.84 -3.34
N LYS A 190 -23.23 5.91 -3.35
CA LYS A 190 -22.79 5.19 -2.15
C LYS A 190 -22.23 6.13 -1.07
N LEU A 191 -21.59 7.22 -1.49
CA LEU A 191 -20.98 8.22 -0.61
C LEU A 191 -21.91 9.40 -0.30
N ASN A 192 -23.17 9.38 -0.76
CA ASN A 192 -24.11 10.49 -0.66
C ASN A 192 -23.51 11.83 -1.16
N ALA A 193 -22.67 11.77 -2.18
CA ALA A 193 -21.97 12.91 -2.74
C ALA A 193 -22.78 13.54 -3.90
N LYS A 194 -22.74 14.87 -4.00
CA LYS A 194 -23.43 15.62 -5.05
C LYS A 194 -22.85 15.42 -6.46
N ASN A 195 -21.56 15.07 -6.51
CA ASN A 195 -20.83 14.87 -7.75
C ASN A 195 -19.55 14.05 -7.51
N ARG A 196 -18.87 13.66 -8.63
CA ARG A 196 -17.64 12.86 -8.58
C ARG A 196 -16.49 13.51 -7.81
N ILE A 197 -16.41 14.85 -7.78
CA ILE A 197 -15.35 15.59 -7.08
C ILE A 197 -15.56 15.48 -5.57
N GLU A 198 -16.79 15.69 -5.12
CA GLU A 198 -17.14 15.53 -3.71
C GLU A 198 -16.99 14.06 -3.27
N ALA A 199 -17.41 13.13 -4.11
CA ALA A 199 -17.21 11.69 -3.85
C ALA A 199 -15.72 11.34 -3.69
N ALA A 200 -14.86 11.85 -4.57
CA ALA A 200 -13.42 11.66 -4.49
C ALA A 200 -12.83 12.25 -3.20
N ARG A 201 -13.29 13.45 -2.80
CA ARG A 201 -12.86 14.10 -1.56
C ARG A 201 -13.27 13.28 -0.33
N ILE A 202 -14.52 12.83 -0.24
CA ILE A 202 -15.02 12.01 0.87
C ILE A 202 -14.24 10.70 0.95
N ALA A 203 -14.11 9.99 -0.18
CA ALA A 203 -13.39 8.72 -0.22
C ALA A 203 -11.90 8.87 0.16
N HIS A 204 -11.25 9.95 -0.28
CA HIS A 204 -9.88 10.25 0.09
C HIS A 204 -9.71 10.56 1.59
N GLN A 205 -10.62 11.38 2.16
CA GLN A 205 -10.59 11.71 3.59
C GLN A 205 -10.78 10.47 4.49
N ASN A 206 -11.57 9.50 4.05
CA ASN A 206 -11.81 8.25 4.77
C ASN A 206 -10.76 7.16 4.47
N GLY A 207 -9.77 7.42 3.61
CA GLY A 207 -8.76 6.43 3.23
C GLY A 207 -9.31 5.27 2.38
N TRP A 208 -10.33 5.54 1.58
CA TRP A 208 -10.93 4.57 0.65
C TRP A 208 -10.35 4.65 -0.78
N LEU A 209 -9.53 5.68 -1.09
CA LEU A 209 -8.83 5.83 -2.38
C LEU A 209 -7.36 5.49 -2.27
#